data_a6781c944272158adaa1a828fce2189b
#
_entry.id   a6781c944272158adaa1a828fce2189b
#
_cell.length_a   1.000
_cell.length_b   1.000
_cell.length_c   1.000
_cell.angle_alpha   90.00
_cell.angle_beta   90.00
_cell.angle_gamma   90.00
#
_symmetry.space_group_name_H-M   'P 1'
#
loop_
_entity.id
_entity.type
_entity.pdbx_description
1 polymer ?
#
loop_
_entity_poly.entity_id
_entity_poly.type
_entity_poly.pdbx_seq_one_letter_code
_entity_poly.pdbx_strand_id
1 'polypeptide(L)'
;MIFIVDTNRIMAGLIRNSTSREILLNPNFEFYTPDFLLSEIKNHKDLIMKKGDLSESKFDTIYELLIDRINVLPKSDIMDHIEEARQIIGDIDRDDVTFIALALAIPNNGIWTEDKHFKKQNKIKIWSTKEILDLLNTISK
;
A
#
# COMPACT_ATOMS: atom_id res chain seq x y z
N MET A 1 -8.32 10.96 5.17
CA MET A 1 -7.54 9.99 5.98
C MET A 1 -6.32 9.53 5.20
N ILE A 2 -5.26 9.25 5.91
CA ILE A 2 -3.98 8.88 5.32
C ILE A 2 -3.66 7.43 5.69
N PHE A 3 -3.42 6.59 4.68
CA PHE A 3 -3.01 5.19 4.88
C PHE A 3 -1.68 4.91 4.21
N ILE A 4 -0.85 4.15 4.91
CA ILE A 4 0.28 3.47 4.28
C ILE A 4 -0.29 2.23 3.59
N VAL A 5 0.07 1.99 2.34
CA VAL A 5 -0.47 0.84 1.59
C VAL A 5 0.66 -0.07 1.14
N ASP A 6 0.49 -1.39 1.31
CA ASP A 6 1.49 -2.34 0.85
C ASP A 6 1.35 -2.59 -0.65
N THR A 7 2.43 -3.10 -1.26
CA THR A 7 2.50 -3.32 -2.70
C THR A 7 1.41 -4.28 -3.19
N ASN A 8 1.07 -5.30 -2.40
CA ASN A 8 0.08 -6.30 -2.80
C ASN A 8 -1.31 -5.70 -2.97
N ARG A 9 -1.67 -4.69 -2.17
CA ARG A 9 -2.96 -4.00 -2.31
C ARG A 9 -3.02 -3.20 -3.61
N ILE A 10 -1.91 -2.57 -3.97
CA ILE A 10 -1.80 -1.83 -5.21
C ILE A 10 -1.86 -2.78 -6.41
N MET A 11 -1.13 -3.90 -6.36
CA MET A 11 -1.18 -4.91 -7.41
C MET A 11 -2.60 -5.48 -7.57
N ALA A 12 -3.31 -5.72 -6.48
CA ALA A 12 -4.70 -6.18 -6.54
C ALA A 12 -5.58 -5.17 -7.29
N GLY A 13 -5.35 -3.87 -7.08
CA GLY A 13 -6.06 -2.82 -7.79
C GLY A 13 -5.73 -2.74 -9.27
N LEU A 14 -4.50 -3.15 -9.66
CA LEU A 14 -4.07 -3.19 -11.05
C LEU A 14 -4.68 -4.37 -11.80
N ILE A 15 -4.82 -5.53 -11.13
CA ILE A 15 -5.24 -6.77 -11.77
C ILE A 15 -6.67 -6.68 -12.30
N ARG A 16 -7.58 -6.05 -11.56
CA ARG A 16 -8.97 -5.96 -11.97
C ARG A 16 -9.69 -4.82 -11.26
N ASN A 17 -10.88 -4.49 -11.75
CA ASN A 17 -11.78 -3.54 -11.09
C ASN A 17 -12.30 -4.22 -9.81
N SER A 18 -11.58 -4.03 -8.73
CA SER A 18 -11.79 -4.70 -7.46
C SER A 18 -12.09 -3.69 -6.36
N THR A 19 -12.42 -4.22 -5.19
CA THR A 19 -12.55 -3.43 -3.98
C THR A 19 -11.29 -2.61 -3.70
N SER A 20 -10.11 -3.20 -3.93
CA SER A 20 -8.84 -2.50 -3.73
C SER A 20 -8.72 -1.28 -4.66
N ARG A 21 -9.10 -1.43 -5.92
CA ARG A 21 -9.09 -0.29 -6.87
C ARG A 21 -10.07 0.79 -6.43
N GLU A 22 -11.25 0.41 -6.00
CA GLU A 22 -12.25 1.35 -5.50
C GLU A 22 -11.74 2.16 -4.32
N ILE A 23 -11.09 1.51 -3.37
CA ILE A 23 -10.49 2.17 -2.22
C ILE A 23 -9.37 3.12 -2.65
N LEU A 24 -8.48 2.66 -3.54
CA LEU A 24 -7.34 3.47 -4.01
C LEU A 24 -7.79 4.74 -4.75
N LEU A 25 -8.93 4.69 -5.43
CA LEU A 25 -9.47 5.82 -6.18
C LEU A 25 -10.38 6.72 -5.36
N ASN A 26 -10.67 6.37 -4.11
CA ASN A 26 -11.58 7.16 -3.29
C ASN A 26 -10.95 8.49 -2.88
N PRO A 27 -11.58 9.63 -3.17
CA PRO A 27 -11.01 10.96 -2.90
C PRO A 27 -10.91 11.31 -1.43
N ASN A 28 -11.57 10.58 -0.54
CA ASN A 28 -11.48 10.81 0.91
C ASN A 28 -10.20 10.27 1.53
N PHE A 29 -9.41 9.51 0.76
CA PHE A 29 -8.19 8.85 1.23
C PHE A 29 -6.97 9.38 0.51
N GLU A 30 -5.86 9.47 1.25
CA GLU A 30 -4.52 9.68 0.72
C GLU A 30 -3.69 8.44 1.03
N PHE A 31 -2.87 8.01 0.07
CA PHE A 31 -2.04 6.81 0.21
C PHE A 31 -0.57 7.14 0.08
N TYR A 32 0.23 6.47 0.89
CA TYR A 32 1.69 6.58 0.88
C TYR A 32 2.30 5.19 0.84
N THR A 33 3.40 5.05 0.11
CA THR A 33 4.12 3.79 0.00
C THR A 33 5.60 4.07 -0.26
N PRO A 34 6.52 3.15 0.13
CA PRO A 34 7.94 3.31 -0.18
C PRO A 34 8.19 3.17 -1.68
N ASP A 35 9.28 3.75 -2.16
CA ASP A 35 9.59 3.82 -3.59
C ASP A 35 9.93 2.47 -4.24
N PHE A 36 10.28 1.44 -3.47
CA PHE A 36 10.52 0.11 -4.04
C PHE A 36 9.28 -0.47 -4.72
N LEU A 37 8.09 0.06 -4.44
CA LEU A 37 6.85 -0.28 -5.13
C LEU A 37 7.02 -0.24 -6.64
N LEU A 38 7.70 0.80 -7.16
CA LEU A 38 7.82 1.00 -8.61
C LEU A 38 8.57 -0.15 -9.28
N SER A 39 9.67 -0.59 -8.68
CA SER A 39 10.43 -1.73 -9.20
C SER A 39 9.68 -3.05 -9.02
N GLU A 40 8.96 -3.23 -7.92
CA GLU A 40 8.18 -4.45 -7.71
C GLU A 40 7.07 -4.59 -8.74
N ILE A 41 6.34 -3.53 -9.03
CA ILE A 41 5.30 -3.57 -10.06
C ILE A 41 5.91 -3.85 -11.43
N LYS A 42 7.03 -3.23 -11.76
CA LYS A 42 7.73 -3.47 -13.02
C LYS A 42 8.14 -4.94 -13.14
N ASN A 43 8.67 -5.51 -12.07
CA ASN A 43 9.11 -6.91 -12.06
C ASN A 43 7.93 -7.89 -12.19
N HIS A 44 6.73 -7.50 -11.74
CA HIS A 44 5.53 -8.33 -11.79
C HIS A 44 4.56 -7.95 -12.90
N LYS A 45 4.96 -7.04 -13.82
CA LYS A 45 4.07 -6.54 -14.87
C LYS A 45 3.43 -7.66 -15.69
N ASP A 46 4.24 -8.62 -16.15
CA ASP A 46 3.74 -9.71 -16.99
C ASP A 46 2.73 -10.57 -16.24
N LEU A 47 2.99 -10.85 -14.98
CA LEU A 47 2.07 -11.62 -14.15
C LEU A 47 0.76 -10.86 -13.90
N ILE A 48 0.83 -9.56 -13.64
CA ILE A 48 -0.34 -8.71 -13.45
C ILE A 48 -1.19 -8.68 -14.71
N MET A 49 -0.57 -8.49 -15.87
CA MET A 49 -1.25 -8.49 -17.16
C MET A 49 -1.95 -9.81 -17.42
N LYS A 50 -1.26 -10.92 -17.13
CA LYS A 50 -1.83 -12.26 -17.32
C LYS A 50 -3.02 -12.51 -16.40
N LYS A 51 -2.88 -12.22 -15.13
CA LYS A 51 -3.95 -12.44 -14.15
C LYS A 51 -5.16 -11.56 -14.40
N GLY A 52 -4.94 -10.34 -14.86
CA GLY A 52 -6.01 -9.38 -15.14
C GLY A 52 -6.56 -9.47 -16.55
N ASP A 53 -5.99 -10.31 -17.39
CA ASP A 53 -6.30 -10.36 -18.82
C ASP A 53 -6.21 -8.97 -19.44
N LEU A 54 -5.11 -8.28 -19.17
CA LEU A 54 -4.87 -6.91 -19.61
C LEU A 54 -3.92 -6.85 -20.79
N SER A 55 -4.26 -6.03 -21.78
CA SER A 55 -3.29 -5.60 -22.77
C SER A 55 -2.28 -4.65 -22.12
N GLU A 56 -1.13 -4.46 -22.75
CA GLU A 56 -0.14 -3.50 -22.24
C GLU A 56 -0.72 -2.09 -22.17
N SER A 57 -1.51 -1.70 -23.17
CA SER A 57 -2.18 -0.39 -23.19
C SER A 57 -3.12 -0.21 -22.01
N LYS A 58 -3.93 -1.22 -21.68
CA LYS A 58 -4.83 -1.17 -20.53
C LYS A 58 -4.06 -1.14 -19.21
N PHE A 59 -3.00 -1.95 -19.12
CA PHE A 59 -2.13 -1.93 -17.94
C PHE A 59 -1.57 -0.53 -17.71
N ASP A 60 -1.01 0.07 -18.74
CA ASP A 60 -0.38 1.40 -18.62
C ASP A 60 -1.40 2.46 -18.19
N THR A 61 -2.62 2.41 -18.73
CA THR A 61 -3.68 3.34 -18.37
C THR A 61 -4.08 3.20 -16.89
N ILE A 62 -4.29 1.98 -16.42
CA ILE A 62 -4.66 1.74 -15.02
C ILE A 62 -3.50 2.07 -14.08
N TYR A 63 -2.29 1.71 -14.47
CA TYR A 63 -1.09 2.01 -13.70
C TYR A 63 -0.94 3.51 -13.47
N GLU A 64 -1.03 4.31 -14.53
CA GLU A 64 -0.94 5.77 -14.41
C GLU A 64 -2.02 6.33 -13.50
N LEU A 65 -3.25 5.83 -13.65
CA LEU A 65 -4.38 6.26 -12.84
C LEU A 65 -4.15 6.00 -11.35
N LEU A 66 -3.66 4.81 -11.00
CA LEU A 66 -3.44 4.45 -9.61
C LEU A 66 -2.19 5.13 -9.02
N ILE A 67 -1.09 5.18 -9.77
CA ILE A 67 0.15 5.81 -9.29
C ILE A 67 -0.06 7.31 -9.04
N ASP A 68 -0.88 7.96 -9.84
CA ASP A 68 -1.23 9.36 -9.66
C ASP A 68 -1.93 9.63 -8.32
N ARG A 69 -2.57 8.61 -7.76
CA ARG A 69 -3.29 8.67 -6.48
C ARG A 69 -2.41 8.30 -5.28
N ILE A 70 -1.18 7.85 -5.50
CA ILE A 70 -0.32 7.32 -4.46
C ILE A 70 0.92 8.19 -4.31
N ASN A 71 1.22 8.58 -3.08
CA ASN A 71 2.43 9.32 -2.76
C ASN A 71 3.55 8.32 -2.50
N VAL A 72 4.56 8.34 -3.36
CA VAL A 72 5.70 7.43 -3.29
C VAL A 72 6.85 8.16 -2.60
N LEU A 73 7.30 7.64 -1.44
CA LEU A 73 8.36 8.29 -0.68
C LEU A 73 9.71 7.60 -0.89
N PRO A 74 10.77 8.39 -1.11
CA PRO A 74 12.11 7.84 -1.28
C PRO A 74 12.65 7.30 0.05
N LYS A 75 13.57 6.36 -0.06
CA LYS A 75 14.22 5.74 1.09
C LYS A 75 14.83 6.77 2.05
N SER A 76 15.39 7.85 1.51
CA SER A 76 15.99 8.91 2.33
C SER A 76 15.02 9.53 3.34
N ASP A 77 13.73 9.57 3.02
CA ASP A 77 12.72 10.17 3.90
C ASP A 77 12.30 9.26 5.05
N ILE A 78 12.65 7.97 4.99
CA ILE A 78 12.22 6.99 5.98
C ILE A 78 13.37 6.31 6.72
N MET A 79 14.62 6.52 6.29
CA MET A 79 15.82 5.86 6.86
C MET A 79 16.01 6.11 8.35
N ASP A 80 15.68 7.30 8.82
CA ASP A 80 15.86 7.67 10.22
C ASP A 80 14.99 6.85 11.16
N HIS A 81 13.96 6.19 10.64
CA HIS A 81 13.01 5.39 11.42
C HIS A 81 13.20 3.88 11.29
N ILE A 82 14.20 3.44 10.51
CA ILE A 82 14.43 2.02 10.26
C ILE A 82 14.77 1.27 11.54
N GLU A 83 15.64 1.83 12.39
CA GLU A 83 16.04 1.15 13.62
C GLU A 83 14.88 0.97 14.58
N GLU A 84 14.07 2.00 14.79
CA GLU A 84 12.86 1.90 15.60
C GLU A 84 11.88 0.89 15.02
N ALA A 85 11.74 0.86 13.69
CA ALA A 85 10.87 -0.09 13.01
C ALA A 85 11.32 -1.54 13.25
N ARG A 86 12.62 -1.79 13.22
CA ARG A 86 13.17 -3.13 13.53
C ARG A 86 12.80 -3.57 14.94
N GLN A 87 12.83 -2.64 15.88
CA GLN A 87 12.46 -2.95 17.26
C GLN A 87 10.95 -3.26 17.39
N ILE A 88 10.11 -2.69 16.53
CA ILE A 88 8.67 -2.90 16.57
C ILE A 88 8.27 -4.23 15.92
N ILE A 89 8.80 -4.53 14.71
CA ILE A 89 8.33 -5.65 13.89
C ILE A 89 9.33 -6.80 13.80
N GLY A 90 10.58 -6.59 14.22
CA GLY A 90 11.66 -7.54 14.02
C GLY A 90 12.35 -7.31 12.69
N ASP A 91 13.44 -8.08 12.45
CA ASP A 91 14.33 -7.89 11.31
C ASP A 91 14.27 -9.09 10.35
N ILE A 92 13.14 -9.81 10.32
CA ILE A 92 12.98 -11.00 9.47
C ILE A 92 12.69 -10.61 8.03
N ASP A 93 11.81 -9.64 7.83
CA ASP A 93 11.42 -9.17 6.50
C ASP A 93 11.77 -7.68 6.36
N ARG A 94 12.66 -7.39 5.42
CA ARG A 94 13.12 -6.01 5.17
C ARG A 94 11.98 -5.10 4.70
N ASP A 95 11.04 -5.65 3.92
CA ASP A 95 9.92 -4.86 3.41
C ASP A 95 8.96 -4.47 4.54
N ASP A 96 8.69 -5.38 5.47
CA ASP A 96 7.86 -5.09 6.64
C ASP A 96 8.46 -3.96 7.46
N VAL A 97 9.77 -4.00 7.69
CA VAL A 97 10.51 -2.95 8.40
C VAL A 97 10.33 -1.60 7.70
N THR A 98 10.43 -1.59 6.37
CA THR A 98 10.31 -0.35 5.60
C THR A 98 8.90 0.25 5.71
N PHE A 99 7.86 -0.56 5.68
CA PHE A 99 6.48 -0.07 5.85
C PHE A 99 6.25 0.52 7.25
N ILE A 100 6.75 -0.15 8.28
CA ILE A 100 6.65 0.39 9.66
C ILE A 100 7.44 1.69 9.78
N ALA A 101 8.65 1.75 9.20
CA ALA A 101 9.46 2.97 9.22
C ALA A 101 8.73 4.14 8.54
N LEU A 102 8.07 3.89 7.42
CA LEU A 102 7.26 4.91 6.76
C LEU A 102 6.12 5.37 7.66
N ALA A 103 5.44 4.46 8.33
CA ALA A 103 4.36 4.80 9.26
C ALA A 103 4.84 5.64 10.44
N LEU A 104 6.10 5.47 10.86
CA LEU A 104 6.70 6.31 11.90
C LEU A 104 7.11 7.69 11.38
N ALA A 105 7.41 7.78 10.09
CA ALA A 105 7.97 9.00 9.48
C ALA A 105 6.93 10.08 9.19
N ILE A 106 5.68 9.72 8.97
CA ILE A 106 4.62 10.66 8.57
C ILE A 106 3.36 10.47 9.42
N PRO A 107 2.54 11.53 9.58
CA PRO A 107 1.22 11.36 10.18
C PRO A 107 0.36 10.44 9.31
N ASN A 108 -0.34 9.50 9.94
CA ASN A 108 -1.20 8.56 9.21
C ASN A 108 -2.20 7.90 10.14
N ASN A 109 -3.17 7.19 9.54
CA ASN A 109 -4.20 6.46 10.26
C ASN A 109 -3.89 4.96 10.36
N GLY A 110 -2.78 4.50 9.79
CA GLY A 110 -2.34 3.12 9.86
C GLY A 110 -1.94 2.54 8.52
N ILE A 111 -1.63 1.25 8.51
CA ILE A 111 -1.21 0.51 7.33
C ILE A 111 -2.38 -0.34 6.82
N TRP A 112 -2.70 -0.18 5.53
CA TRP A 112 -3.66 -1.04 4.84
C TRP A 112 -2.92 -2.21 4.23
N THR A 113 -3.17 -3.41 4.76
CA THR A 113 -2.52 -4.64 4.33
C THR A 113 -3.38 -5.85 4.70
N GLU A 114 -3.23 -6.93 3.95
CA GLU A 114 -3.78 -8.23 4.31
C GLU A 114 -2.71 -9.16 4.91
N ASP A 115 -1.47 -8.70 5.00
CA ASP A 115 -0.38 -9.50 5.54
C ASP A 115 -0.46 -9.55 7.06
N LYS A 116 -0.63 -10.76 7.57
CA LYS A 116 -0.79 -11.02 9.02
C LYS A 116 0.47 -10.73 9.83
N HIS A 117 1.63 -10.64 9.18
CA HIS A 117 2.90 -10.34 9.88
C HIS A 117 2.82 -9.00 10.61
N PHE A 118 2.13 -8.02 10.04
CA PHE A 118 2.00 -6.71 10.67
C PHE A 118 1.18 -6.73 11.97
N LYS A 119 0.38 -7.76 12.19
CA LYS A 119 -0.41 -7.89 13.42
C LYS A 119 0.41 -8.39 14.61
N LYS A 120 1.67 -8.71 14.43
CA LYS A 120 2.58 -9.11 15.53
C LYS A 120 2.96 -7.94 16.42
N GLN A 121 2.66 -6.73 16.04
CA GLN A 121 2.91 -5.51 16.78
C GLN A 121 1.60 -4.74 17.00
N ASN A 122 1.59 -3.86 17.96
CA ASN A 122 0.38 -3.08 18.29
C ASN A 122 0.63 -1.56 18.32
N LYS A 123 1.80 -1.13 17.90
CA LYS A 123 2.16 0.29 17.92
C LYS A 123 1.57 1.04 16.73
N ILE A 124 1.55 0.40 15.56
CA ILE A 124 0.97 0.95 14.33
C ILE A 124 -0.34 0.22 14.06
N LYS A 125 -1.42 0.98 13.82
CA LYS A 125 -2.72 0.38 13.52
C LYS A 125 -2.69 -0.28 12.15
N ILE A 126 -3.25 -1.48 12.06
CA ILE A 126 -3.33 -2.26 10.83
C ILE A 126 -4.80 -2.34 10.41
N TRP A 127 -5.03 -2.08 9.12
CA TRP A 127 -6.36 -2.08 8.53
C TRP A 127 -6.46 -3.16 7.46
N SER A 128 -7.47 -4.01 7.56
CA SER A 128 -7.83 -4.91 6.47
C SER A 128 -8.68 -4.17 5.43
N THR A 129 -8.81 -4.77 4.26
CA THR A 129 -9.69 -4.25 3.20
C THR A 129 -11.13 -4.14 3.69
N LYS A 130 -11.59 -5.15 4.44
CA LYS A 130 -12.94 -5.14 5.01
C LYS A 130 -13.15 -3.96 5.96
N GLU A 131 -12.18 -3.71 6.83
CA GLU A 131 -12.28 -2.60 7.78
C GLU A 131 -12.32 -1.24 7.08
N ILE A 132 -11.55 -1.07 6.01
CA ILE A 132 -11.59 0.16 5.22
C ILE A 132 -12.93 0.30 4.49
N LEU A 133 -13.48 -0.80 3.97
CA LEU A 133 -14.81 -0.76 3.36
C LEU A 133 -15.89 -0.35 4.36
N ASP A 134 -15.83 -0.88 5.57
CA ASP A 134 -16.77 -0.52 6.63
C ASP A 134 -16.66 0.98 6.95
N LEU A 135 -15.44 1.49 6.98
CA LEU A 135 -15.17 2.92 7.17
C LEU A 135 -15.76 3.75 6.03
N LEU A 136 -15.58 3.33 4.77
CA LEU A 136 -16.14 3.99 3.60
C LEU A 136 -17.66 4.08 3.68
N ASN A 137 -18.32 3.01 4.07
CA ASN A 137 -19.76 2.97 4.21
C ASN A 137 -20.24 3.97 5.28
N THR A 138 -19.45 4.19 6.31
CA THR A 138 -19.75 5.17 7.35
C THR A 138 -19.59 6.61 6.81
N ILE A 139 -18.54 6.87 6.05
CA ILE A 139 -18.26 8.19 5.48
C ILE A 139 -19.28 8.56 4.41
N SER A 140 -19.74 7.58 3.61
CA SER A 140 -20.67 7.81 2.51
C SER A 140 -22.10 8.10 2.95
N LYS A 141 -22.41 7.92 4.22
CA LYS A 141 -23.70 8.25 4.81
C LYS A 141 -23.65 9.68 5.36
#